data_bcf8066a76b7fdec66bc1912d5e70e1c
#
_entry.id   bcf8066a76b7fdec66bc1912d5e70e1c
#
_cell.length_a   1.000
_cell.length_b   1.000
_cell.length_c   1.000
_cell.angle_alpha   90.00
_cell.angle_beta   90.00
_cell.angle_gamma   90.00
#
_symmetry.space_group_name_H-M   'P 1'
#
loop_
_entity.id
_entity.type
_entity.pdbx_description
1 polymer ?
#
loop_
_entity_poly.entity_id
_entity_poly.type
_entity_poly.pdbx_seq_one_letter_code
_entity_poly.pdbx_strand_id
1 'polypeptide(L)'
;MTFDENPENIFIYHYVEELISSYGSYYESNLNYNDLTLKEFSVLLRIRFQGVATQHDLVELFKVSGAYIAKLLRKFEDNGYIARKEDPENRRKKLVKLTDEGIKKTDELIEVIQNWEDKVTAGISEDEIKTLNEILFKITMI
;
A
#
# COMPACT_ATOMS: atom_id res chain seq x y z
N MET A 1 -1.57 -22.24 -6.39
CA MET A 1 -0.34 -22.18 -7.21
C MET A 1 0.17 -23.60 -7.47
N THR A 2 0.41 -23.94 -8.71
CA THR A 2 0.81 -25.29 -9.11
C THR A 2 1.94 -25.22 -10.15
N PHE A 3 3.13 -24.82 -9.72
CA PHE A 3 4.31 -24.78 -10.60
C PHE A 3 5.16 -26.06 -10.47
N ASP A 4 5.46 -26.42 -9.25
CA ASP A 4 6.34 -27.53 -8.92
C ASP A 4 6.06 -27.97 -7.48
N GLU A 5 6.28 -29.24 -7.18
CA GLU A 5 6.13 -29.74 -5.81
C GLU A 5 7.32 -29.35 -4.92
N ASN A 6 8.46 -29.04 -5.52
CA ASN A 6 9.64 -28.60 -4.78
C ASN A 6 9.76 -27.07 -4.77
N PRO A 7 9.58 -26.43 -3.60
CA PRO A 7 9.67 -24.96 -3.49
C PRO A 7 10.97 -24.38 -4.02
N GLU A 8 12.08 -25.11 -3.97
CA GLU A 8 13.38 -24.65 -4.44
C GLU A 8 13.43 -24.42 -5.96
N ASN A 9 12.52 -25.02 -6.71
CA ASN A 9 12.43 -24.85 -8.15
C ASN A 9 11.59 -23.65 -8.57
N ILE A 10 10.97 -22.94 -7.61
CA ILE A 10 10.08 -21.82 -7.88
C ILE A 10 10.84 -20.52 -7.63
N PHE A 11 10.83 -19.61 -8.60
CA PHE A 11 11.46 -18.30 -8.43
C PHE A 11 10.68 -17.44 -7.44
N ILE A 12 11.39 -16.60 -6.69
CA ILE A 12 10.80 -15.60 -5.79
C ILE A 12 9.74 -14.77 -6.55
N TYR A 13 10.00 -14.43 -7.80
CA TYR A 13 9.09 -13.73 -8.69
C TYR A 13 7.68 -14.36 -8.72
N HIS A 14 7.60 -15.68 -8.84
CA HIS A 14 6.31 -16.38 -8.91
C HIS A 14 5.51 -16.27 -7.60
N TYR A 15 6.19 -16.31 -6.47
CA TYR A 15 5.54 -16.09 -5.17
C TYR A 15 4.98 -14.67 -5.05
N VAL A 16 5.73 -13.67 -5.51
CA VAL A 16 5.26 -12.28 -5.52
C VAL A 16 3.99 -12.14 -6.38
N GLU A 17 3.99 -12.71 -7.58
CA GLU A 17 2.82 -12.72 -8.48
C GLU A 17 1.59 -13.36 -7.80
N GLU A 18 1.78 -14.50 -7.17
CA GLU A 18 0.69 -15.20 -6.48
C GLU A 18 0.15 -14.41 -5.29
N LEU A 19 1.04 -13.80 -4.50
CA LEU A 19 0.61 -12.97 -3.37
C LEU A 19 -0.16 -11.75 -3.83
N ILE A 20 0.28 -11.09 -4.90
CA ILE A 20 -0.43 -9.94 -5.47
C ILE A 20 -1.82 -10.36 -5.96
N SER A 21 -1.92 -11.49 -6.68
CA SER A 21 -3.19 -12.01 -7.18
C SER A 21 -4.14 -12.37 -6.03
N SER A 22 -3.63 -13.06 -5.02
CA SER A 22 -4.40 -13.46 -3.83
C SER A 22 -4.94 -12.24 -3.09
N TYR A 23 -4.09 -11.26 -2.84
CA TYR A 23 -4.48 -10.04 -2.15
C TYR A 23 -5.49 -9.21 -2.97
N GLY A 24 -5.24 -9.07 -4.27
CA GLY A 24 -6.15 -8.34 -5.16
C GLY A 24 -7.54 -8.94 -5.18
N SER A 25 -7.66 -10.26 -5.26
CA SER A 25 -8.94 -10.97 -5.21
C SER A 25 -9.65 -10.78 -3.87
N TYR A 26 -8.90 -10.83 -2.78
CA TYR A 26 -9.44 -10.61 -1.44
C TYR A 26 -9.97 -9.17 -1.28
N TYR A 27 -9.21 -8.20 -1.77
CA TYR A 27 -9.63 -6.79 -1.78
C TYR A 27 -10.95 -6.61 -2.53
N GLU A 28 -11.04 -7.12 -3.75
CA GLU A 28 -12.26 -6.98 -4.56
C GLU A 28 -13.48 -7.61 -3.89
N SER A 29 -13.30 -8.74 -3.23
CA SER A 29 -14.37 -9.42 -2.51
C SER A 29 -14.85 -8.67 -1.26
N ASN A 30 -13.99 -7.86 -0.66
CA ASN A 30 -14.29 -7.20 0.63
C ASN A 30 -14.47 -5.69 0.52
N LEU A 31 -13.94 -5.03 -0.53
CA LEU A 31 -14.05 -3.59 -0.77
C LEU A 31 -14.41 -3.25 -2.22
N ASN A 32 -15.13 -4.12 -2.93
CA ASN A 32 -15.43 -3.96 -4.36
C ASN A 32 -16.33 -2.75 -4.70
N TYR A 33 -17.06 -2.22 -3.73
CA TYR A 33 -17.92 -1.03 -3.90
C TYR A 33 -17.24 0.25 -3.42
N ASN A 34 -15.93 0.22 -3.23
CA ASN A 34 -15.19 1.38 -2.75
C ASN A 34 -14.97 2.40 -3.87
N ASP A 35 -14.91 3.68 -3.53
CA ASP A 35 -14.63 4.79 -4.45
C ASP A 35 -13.17 4.83 -4.91
N LEU A 36 -12.28 4.07 -4.26
CA LEU A 36 -10.87 3.99 -4.60
C LEU A 36 -10.52 2.61 -5.16
N THR A 37 -9.70 2.59 -6.19
CA THR A 37 -9.08 1.34 -6.64
C THR A 37 -8.02 0.89 -5.62
N LEU A 38 -7.60 -0.37 -5.69
CA LEU A 38 -6.55 -0.89 -4.83
C LEU A 38 -5.26 -0.04 -4.93
N LYS A 39 -4.86 0.32 -6.15
CA LYS A 39 -3.67 1.14 -6.36
C LYS A 39 -3.81 2.53 -5.74
N GLU A 40 -4.94 3.18 -5.93
CA GLU A 40 -5.24 4.49 -5.32
C GLU A 40 -5.25 4.39 -3.80
N PHE A 41 -5.88 3.36 -3.27
CA PHE A 41 -5.93 3.11 -1.82
C PHE A 41 -4.53 2.88 -1.24
N SER A 42 -3.67 2.17 -1.99
CA SER A 42 -2.28 1.93 -1.58
C SER A 42 -1.48 3.23 -1.47
N VAL A 43 -1.72 4.19 -2.37
CA VAL A 43 -1.08 5.52 -2.29
C VAL A 43 -1.56 6.27 -1.04
N LEU A 44 -2.86 6.25 -0.77
CA LEU A 44 -3.41 6.91 0.41
C LEU A 44 -2.85 6.29 1.70
N LEU A 45 -2.75 4.97 1.76
CA LEU A 45 -2.18 4.25 2.89
C LEU A 45 -0.71 4.61 3.12
N ARG A 46 0.06 4.79 2.05
CA ARG A 46 1.46 5.19 2.16
C ARG A 46 1.60 6.59 2.74
N ILE A 47 0.72 7.51 2.38
CA ILE A 47 0.69 8.85 2.96
C ILE A 47 0.46 8.75 4.48
N ARG A 48 -0.45 7.89 4.89
CA ARG A 48 -0.71 7.65 6.32
C ARG A 48 0.54 7.20 7.08
N PHE A 49 1.24 6.20 6.56
CA PHE A 49 2.42 5.64 7.25
C PHE A 49 3.63 6.57 7.22
N GLN A 50 3.75 7.39 6.19
CA GLN A 50 4.80 8.37 6.09
C GLN A 50 4.54 9.58 7.02
N GLY A 51 3.29 9.83 7.37
CA GLY A 51 2.85 10.95 8.18
C GLY A 51 2.71 12.23 7.36
N VAL A 52 3.80 12.73 6.81
CA VAL A 52 3.84 13.87 5.90
C VAL A 52 4.62 13.48 4.65
N ALA A 53 4.05 13.72 3.49
CA ALA A 53 4.64 13.39 2.20
C ALA A 53 4.61 14.59 1.27
N THR A 54 5.48 14.59 0.26
CA THR A 54 5.40 15.54 -0.86
C THR A 54 4.95 14.79 -2.10
N GLN A 55 4.46 15.53 -3.10
CA GLN A 55 4.15 14.95 -4.40
C GLN A 55 5.38 14.25 -5.00
N HIS A 56 6.56 14.86 -4.86
CA HIS A 56 7.81 14.30 -5.34
C HIS A 56 8.11 12.94 -4.68
N ASP A 57 7.95 12.83 -3.36
CA ASP A 57 8.14 11.57 -2.62
C ASP A 57 7.27 10.45 -3.20
N LEU A 58 6.01 10.76 -3.50
CA LEU A 58 5.06 9.77 -4.02
C LEU A 58 5.39 9.36 -5.46
N VAL A 59 5.84 10.31 -6.28
CA VAL A 59 6.31 10.03 -7.66
C VAL A 59 7.48 9.06 -7.62
N GLU A 60 8.48 9.33 -6.79
CA GLU A 60 9.68 8.50 -6.65
C GLU A 60 9.34 7.11 -6.12
N LEU A 61 8.48 7.04 -5.09
CA LEU A 61 8.12 5.78 -4.43
C LEU A 61 7.32 4.86 -5.34
N PHE A 62 6.30 5.39 -6.01
CA PHE A 62 5.39 4.59 -6.85
C PHE A 62 5.86 4.48 -8.29
N LYS A 63 6.92 5.18 -8.67
CA LYS A 63 7.49 5.16 -10.03
C LYS A 63 6.44 5.44 -11.11
N VAL A 64 5.65 6.47 -10.87
CA VAL A 64 4.58 6.94 -11.75
C VAL A 64 4.83 8.40 -12.14
N SER A 65 4.06 8.92 -13.09
CA SER A 65 4.21 10.30 -13.54
C SER A 65 3.77 11.31 -12.49
N GLY A 66 4.35 12.51 -12.52
CA GLY A 66 3.91 13.62 -11.67
C GLY A 66 2.47 14.01 -11.97
N ALA A 67 2.04 13.93 -13.21
CA ALA A 67 0.66 14.21 -13.60
C ALA A 67 -0.33 13.23 -12.98
N TYR A 68 0.01 11.94 -12.92
CA TYR A 68 -0.82 10.92 -12.27
C TYR A 68 -0.98 11.22 -10.77
N ILE A 69 0.11 11.47 -10.08
CA ILE A 69 0.07 11.78 -8.65
C ILE A 69 -0.69 13.09 -8.40
N ALA A 70 -0.47 14.13 -9.20
CA ALA A 70 -1.19 15.39 -9.05
C ALA A 70 -2.70 15.19 -9.16
N LYS A 71 -3.15 14.41 -10.14
CA LYS A 71 -4.56 14.08 -10.34
C LYS A 71 -5.12 13.29 -9.16
N LEU A 72 -4.37 12.32 -8.66
CA LEU A 72 -4.77 11.47 -7.54
C LEU A 72 -4.86 12.27 -6.24
N LEU A 73 -3.89 13.14 -5.97
CA LEU A 73 -3.94 14.01 -4.79
C LEU A 73 -5.11 14.97 -4.83
N ARG A 74 -5.48 15.47 -6.02
CA ARG A 74 -6.68 16.30 -6.17
C ARG A 74 -7.94 15.50 -5.85
N LYS A 75 -8.04 14.27 -6.33
CA LYS A 75 -9.14 13.37 -5.99
C LYS A 75 -9.25 13.16 -4.48
N PHE A 76 -8.14 12.89 -3.81
CA PHE A 76 -8.11 12.70 -2.36
C PHE A 76 -8.51 13.95 -1.60
N GLU A 77 -8.05 15.11 -2.07
CA GLU A 77 -8.40 16.40 -1.46
C GLU A 77 -9.90 16.70 -1.63
N ASP A 78 -10.44 16.49 -2.84
CA ASP A 78 -11.85 16.71 -3.13
C ASP A 78 -12.75 15.78 -2.31
N ASN A 79 -12.29 14.56 -2.03
CA ASN A 79 -13.00 13.61 -1.17
C ASN A 79 -12.79 13.87 0.34
N GLY A 80 -11.95 14.82 0.69
CA GLY A 80 -11.68 15.17 2.09
C GLY A 80 -10.72 14.24 2.80
N TYR A 81 -9.97 13.40 2.11
CA TYR A 81 -9.06 12.43 2.70
C TYR A 81 -7.70 13.01 3.04
N ILE A 82 -7.27 14.05 2.34
CA ILE A 82 -5.98 14.72 2.59
C ILE A 82 -6.16 16.22 2.69
N ALA A 83 -5.20 16.85 3.36
CA ALA A 83 -5.00 18.30 3.34
C ALA A 83 -3.61 18.58 2.78
N ARG A 84 -3.49 19.65 2.00
CA ARG A 84 -2.22 20.14 1.49
C ARG A 84 -1.86 21.46 2.17
N LYS A 85 -0.59 21.59 2.52
CA LYS A 85 -0.06 22.79 3.15
C LYS A 85 1.27 23.15 2.51
N GLU A 86 1.52 24.44 2.30
CA GLU A 86 2.83 24.89 1.85
C GLU A 86 3.89 24.60 2.91
N ASP A 87 5.07 24.13 2.47
CA ASP A 87 6.22 24.02 3.35
C ASP A 87 6.70 25.43 3.74
N PRO A 88 6.77 25.74 5.04
CA PRO A 88 7.25 27.07 5.49
C PRO A 88 8.65 27.41 5.00
N GLU A 89 9.49 26.39 4.81
CA GLU A 89 10.88 26.55 4.36
C GLU A 89 11.02 26.61 2.83
N ASN A 90 10.03 26.07 2.10
CA ASN A 90 10.04 26.04 0.65
C ASN A 90 8.61 26.07 0.10
N ARG A 91 8.12 27.23 -0.22
CA ARG A 91 6.74 27.45 -0.71
C ARG A 91 6.39 26.70 -2.00
N ARG A 92 7.39 26.23 -2.74
CA ARG A 92 7.17 25.41 -3.94
C ARG A 92 6.79 23.98 -3.60
N LYS A 93 7.11 23.51 -2.39
CA LYS A 93 6.72 22.20 -1.91
C LYS A 93 5.37 22.27 -1.22
N LYS A 94 4.50 21.34 -1.59
CA LYS A 94 3.24 21.11 -0.88
C LYS A 94 3.41 19.87 0.00
N LEU A 95 3.17 20.01 1.27
CA LEU A 95 3.14 18.92 2.22
C LEU A 95 1.74 18.32 2.23
N VAL A 96 1.67 16.99 2.14
CA VAL A 96 0.42 16.23 2.10
C VAL A 96 0.30 15.41 3.38
N LYS A 97 -0.85 15.49 4.02
CA LYS A 97 -1.15 14.76 5.26
C LYS A 97 -2.59 14.27 5.21
N LEU A 98 -2.85 13.10 5.83
CA LEU A 98 -4.22 12.62 5.96
C LEU A 98 -5.01 13.50 6.91
N THR A 99 -6.29 13.67 6.60
CA THR A 99 -7.30 14.21 7.50
C THR A 99 -7.83 13.09 8.40
N ASP A 100 -8.68 13.43 9.38
CA ASP A 100 -9.37 12.42 10.19
C ASP A 100 -10.21 11.48 9.32
N GLU A 101 -10.84 12.01 8.26
CA GLU A 101 -11.58 11.20 7.29
C GLU A 101 -10.66 10.27 6.49
N GLY A 102 -9.46 10.74 6.14
CA GLY A 102 -8.45 9.92 5.49
C GLY A 102 -7.95 8.79 6.39
N ILE A 103 -7.81 9.04 7.68
CA ILE A 103 -7.45 8.00 8.66
C ILE A 103 -8.55 6.93 8.71
N LYS A 104 -9.81 7.33 8.83
CA LYS A 104 -10.95 6.39 8.82
C LYS A 104 -11.01 5.60 7.53
N LYS A 105 -10.78 6.26 6.40
CA LYS A 105 -10.78 5.62 5.09
C LYS A 105 -9.70 4.54 4.99
N THR A 106 -8.49 4.85 5.42
CA THR A 106 -7.39 3.89 5.39
C THR A 106 -7.52 2.79 6.45
N ASP A 107 -8.25 3.02 7.55
CA ASP A 107 -8.58 1.95 8.51
C ASP A 107 -9.32 0.80 7.82
N GLU A 108 -10.18 1.08 6.85
CA GLU A 108 -10.89 0.05 6.08
C GLU A 108 -9.90 -0.87 5.34
N LEU A 109 -8.89 -0.28 4.71
CA LEU A 109 -7.87 -1.06 4.00
C LEU A 109 -6.97 -1.83 4.97
N ILE A 110 -6.58 -1.22 6.07
CA ILE A 110 -5.76 -1.89 7.09
C ILE A 110 -6.47 -3.13 7.61
N GLU A 111 -7.77 -3.05 7.88
CA GLU A 111 -8.56 -4.19 8.33
C GLU A 111 -8.57 -5.31 7.27
N VAL A 112 -8.76 -4.97 6.01
CA VAL A 112 -8.73 -5.96 4.92
C VAL A 112 -7.35 -6.59 4.78
N ILE A 113 -6.28 -5.81 4.88
CA ILE A 113 -4.90 -6.32 4.85
C ILE A 113 -4.66 -7.30 6.00
N GLN A 114 -5.01 -6.91 7.22
CA GLN A 114 -4.81 -7.76 8.41
C GLN A 114 -5.59 -9.07 8.30
N ASN A 115 -6.83 -9.01 7.86
CA ASN A 115 -7.66 -10.21 7.70
C ASN A 115 -7.11 -11.12 6.60
N TRP A 116 -6.60 -10.57 5.50
CA TRP A 116 -5.96 -11.36 4.46
C TRP A 116 -4.67 -12.00 4.97
N GLU A 117 -3.83 -11.25 5.67
CA GLU A 117 -2.60 -11.79 6.25
C GLU A 117 -2.88 -12.93 7.22
N ASP A 118 -3.85 -12.75 8.12
CA ASP A 118 -4.27 -13.79 9.07
C ASP A 118 -4.73 -15.06 8.33
N LYS A 119 -5.47 -14.88 7.24
CA LYS A 119 -5.97 -16.00 6.44
C LYS A 119 -4.86 -16.78 5.76
N VAL A 120 -3.93 -16.10 5.11
CA VAL A 120 -2.86 -16.76 4.34
C VAL A 120 -1.75 -17.32 5.23
N THR A 121 -1.63 -16.83 6.46
CA THR A 121 -0.63 -17.30 7.42
C THR A 121 -1.19 -18.22 8.51
N ALA A 122 -2.43 -18.69 8.37
CA ALA A 122 -3.10 -19.48 9.39
C ALA A 122 -2.35 -20.78 9.79
N GLY A 123 -1.58 -21.34 8.88
CA GLY A 123 -0.75 -22.53 9.14
C GLY A 123 0.72 -22.23 9.45
N ILE A 124 1.07 -20.98 9.66
CA ILE A 124 2.45 -20.52 9.84
C ILE A 124 2.63 -20.06 11.29
N SER A 125 3.76 -20.42 11.93
CA SER A 125 4.05 -20.01 13.29
C SER A 125 4.42 -18.53 13.38
N GLU A 126 4.28 -17.94 14.56
CA GLU A 126 4.68 -16.54 14.81
C GLU A 126 6.17 -16.33 14.52
N ASP A 127 7.02 -17.30 14.89
CA ASP A 127 8.47 -17.24 14.62
C ASP A 127 8.78 -17.27 13.13
N GLU A 128 8.06 -18.09 12.37
CA GLU A 128 8.20 -18.15 10.91
C GLU A 128 7.76 -16.85 10.25
N ILE A 129 6.66 -16.25 10.70
CA ILE A 129 6.17 -14.94 10.22
C ILE A 129 7.21 -13.86 10.50
N LYS A 130 7.77 -13.86 11.71
CA LYS A 130 8.84 -12.91 12.08
C LYS A 130 10.04 -13.05 11.17
N THR A 131 10.49 -14.28 10.91
CA THR A 131 11.61 -14.56 10.00
C THR A 131 11.29 -14.09 8.58
N LEU A 132 10.08 -14.35 8.09
CA LEU A 132 9.63 -13.89 6.77
C LEU A 132 9.72 -12.36 6.67
N ASN A 133 9.21 -11.65 7.66
CA ASN A 133 9.25 -10.19 7.68
C ASN A 133 10.68 -9.64 7.70
N GLU A 134 11.57 -10.27 8.46
CA GLU A 134 12.99 -9.92 8.51
C GLU A 134 13.67 -10.11 7.15
N ILE A 135 13.37 -11.21 6.46
CA ILE A 135 13.91 -11.50 5.13
C ILE A 135 13.37 -10.53 4.10
N LEU A 136 12.07 -10.29 4.09
CA LEU A 136 11.43 -9.33 3.18
C LEU A 136 12.00 -7.91 3.39
N PHE A 137 12.20 -7.52 4.63
CA PHE A 137 12.84 -6.25 4.95
C PHE A 137 14.23 -6.14 4.32
N LYS A 138 15.06 -7.16 4.49
CA LYS A 138 16.41 -7.19 3.90
C LYS A 138 16.38 -7.08 2.37
N ILE A 139 15.43 -7.75 1.73
CA ILE A 139 15.29 -7.74 0.26
C ILE A 139 14.83 -6.37 -0.25
N THR A 140 13.90 -5.74 0.45
CA THR A 140 13.23 -4.52 -0.03
C THR A 140 13.93 -3.23 0.37
N MET A 141 14.79 -3.27 1.37
CA MET A 141 15.51 -2.09 1.89
C MET A 141 16.95 -1.96 1.36
N ILE A 142 17.21 -2.56 0.23
CA ILE A 142 18.49 -2.45 -0.46
C ILE A 142 18.66 -1.05 -1.03
#